data_e919b1d1b930344e578088fc01bcf246
#
_entry.id   e919b1d1b930344e578088fc01bcf246
#
_cell.length_a   1.000
_cell.length_b   1.000
_cell.length_c   1.000
_cell.angle_alpha   90.00
_cell.angle_beta   90.00
_cell.angle_gamma   90.00
#
_symmetry.space_group_name_H-M   'P 1'
#
loop_
_entity.id
_entity.type
_entity.pdbx_description
1 polymer ?
#
loop_
_entity_poly.entity_id
_entity_poly.type
_entity_poly.pdbx_seq_one_letter_code
_entity_poly.pdbx_strand_id
1 'polypeptide(L)'
;AFYPQGRIFDAAEVLELTRRTRALLPDVVLSVTVPHVLPMDEQEQLAVDLVDAGADLIQTEGGTSARPFSAGSLGLIEKAAPTLAAAHSISGVSEVPVLCASGLSAVTVPMAIAAGASGVGVGSAVNRLDDELAMVAVVRGLREALTGSVPARV
;
A
#
# COMPACT_ATOMS: atom_id res chain seq x y z
N ALA A 1 12.41 -0.67 3.85
CA ALA A 1 12.39 0.75 4.12
C ALA A 1 13.65 1.16 4.87
N PHE A 2 14.35 2.13 4.34
CA PHE A 2 15.61 2.64 4.89
C PHE A 2 15.39 3.88 5.75
N TYR A 3 14.29 3.93 6.48
CA TYR A 3 14.07 5.03 7.40
C TYR A 3 14.90 4.81 8.67
N PRO A 4 15.65 5.81 9.13
CA PRO A 4 16.21 5.77 10.47
C PRO A 4 15.11 5.50 11.49
N GLN A 5 15.38 4.67 12.48
CA GLN A 5 14.38 4.36 13.49
C GLN A 5 13.82 5.64 14.10
N GLY A 6 12.50 5.75 14.17
CA GLY A 6 11.81 6.90 14.74
C GLY A 6 11.64 8.11 13.82
N ARG A 7 12.07 8.07 12.54
CA ARG A 7 11.76 9.14 11.60
C ARG A 7 10.30 9.05 11.15
N ILE A 8 9.60 10.15 11.32
CA ILE A 8 8.23 10.35 10.82
C ILE A 8 8.31 11.45 9.75
N PHE A 9 7.65 11.21 8.62
CA PHE A 9 7.49 12.22 7.57
C PHE A 9 6.13 12.90 7.73
N ASP A 10 6.10 14.21 7.68
CA ASP A 10 4.87 14.96 7.54
C ASP A 10 4.48 15.14 6.06
N ALA A 11 3.27 15.64 5.82
CA ALA A 11 2.74 15.83 4.48
C ALA A 11 3.59 16.80 3.64
N ALA A 12 4.05 17.90 4.24
CA ALA A 12 4.84 18.91 3.53
C ALA A 12 6.21 18.35 3.08
N GLU A 13 6.86 17.55 3.93
CA GLU A 13 8.13 16.92 3.60
C GLU A 13 7.98 15.92 2.46
N VAL A 14 6.94 15.06 2.49
CA VAL A 14 6.68 14.08 1.41
C VAL A 14 6.41 14.81 0.10
N LEU A 15 5.61 15.86 0.12
CA LEU A 15 5.27 16.65 -1.06
C LEU A 15 6.50 17.33 -1.67
N GLU A 16 7.35 17.94 -0.84
CA GLU A 16 8.59 18.58 -1.30
C GLU A 16 9.56 17.55 -1.90
N LEU A 17 9.73 16.40 -1.26
CA LEU A 17 10.57 15.32 -1.78
C LEU A 17 10.04 14.81 -3.13
N THR A 18 8.73 14.71 -3.29
CA THR A 18 8.10 14.29 -4.55
C THR A 18 8.39 15.29 -5.67
N ARG A 19 8.19 16.59 -5.45
CA ARG A 19 8.49 17.65 -6.42
C ARG A 19 9.96 17.63 -6.86
N ARG A 20 10.87 17.52 -5.89
CA ARG A 20 12.32 17.46 -6.18
C ARG A 20 12.70 16.20 -6.93
N THR A 21 12.11 15.05 -6.58
CA THR A 21 12.37 13.79 -7.27
C THR A 21 11.86 13.86 -8.70
N ARG A 22 10.66 14.39 -8.93
CA ARG A 22 10.09 14.57 -10.27
C ARG A 22 10.94 15.52 -11.13
N ALA A 23 11.44 16.61 -10.57
CA ALA A 23 12.34 17.53 -11.26
C ALA A 23 13.66 16.88 -11.70
N LEU A 24 14.19 15.97 -10.90
CA LEU A 24 15.42 15.24 -11.20
C LEU A 24 15.19 14.05 -12.14
N LEU A 25 14.03 13.43 -12.11
CA LEU A 25 13.69 12.21 -12.83
C LEU A 25 12.34 12.37 -13.57
N PRO A 26 12.30 13.21 -14.63
CA PRO A 26 11.03 13.59 -15.27
C PRO A 26 10.33 12.42 -15.97
N ASP A 27 11.07 11.43 -16.46
CA ASP A 27 10.56 10.34 -17.30
C ASP A 27 10.42 9.00 -16.54
N VAL A 28 10.72 8.97 -15.24
CA VAL A 28 10.65 7.74 -14.43
C VAL A 28 9.29 7.65 -13.74
N VAL A 29 8.69 6.45 -13.74
CA VAL A 29 7.46 6.20 -12.98
C VAL A 29 7.73 6.38 -11.49
N LEU A 30 7.03 7.32 -10.87
CA LEU A 30 7.18 7.69 -9.48
C LEU A 30 6.01 7.17 -8.64
N SER A 31 6.30 6.20 -7.77
CA SER A 31 5.36 5.71 -6.76
C SER A 31 5.67 6.36 -5.42
N VAL A 32 4.67 7.01 -4.83
CA VAL A 32 4.83 7.75 -3.57
C VAL A 32 3.95 7.16 -2.48
N THR A 33 4.54 6.91 -1.32
CA THR A 33 3.83 6.38 -0.15
C THR A 33 3.23 7.52 0.67
N VAL A 34 1.94 7.43 0.97
CA VAL A 34 1.26 8.32 1.93
C VAL A 34 1.50 7.80 3.35
N PRO A 35 2.03 8.64 4.27
CA PRO A 35 2.28 8.22 5.64
C PRO A 35 0.99 7.88 6.40
N HIS A 36 0.91 6.67 6.94
CA HIS A 36 -0.26 6.19 7.67
C HIS A 36 -0.48 6.85 9.05
N VAL A 37 0.50 7.61 9.51
CA VAL A 37 0.40 8.33 10.80
C VAL A 37 -0.41 9.62 10.68
N LEU A 38 -0.67 10.09 9.46
CA LEU A 38 -1.55 11.23 9.20
C LEU A 38 -3.03 10.85 9.43
N PRO A 39 -3.86 11.78 9.90
CA PRO A 39 -5.31 11.64 9.85
C PRO A 39 -5.82 11.30 8.44
N MET A 40 -6.96 10.63 8.33
CA MET A 40 -7.42 10.13 7.03
C MET A 40 -7.71 11.25 6.02
N ASP A 41 -8.29 12.34 6.47
CA ASP A 41 -8.53 13.55 5.66
C ASP A 41 -7.23 14.18 5.14
N GLU A 42 -6.17 14.18 5.95
CA GLU A 42 -4.85 14.64 5.53
C GLU A 42 -4.20 13.64 4.55
N GLN A 43 -4.43 12.33 4.70
CA GLN A 43 -3.96 11.33 3.74
C GLN A 43 -4.63 11.50 2.36
N GLU A 44 -5.93 11.76 2.33
CA GLU A 44 -6.69 12.04 1.10
C GLU A 44 -6.18 13.30 0.42
N GLN A 45 -6.05 14.41 1.16
CA GLN A 45 -5.53 15.65 0.60
C GLN A 45 -4.11 15.52 0.08
N LEU A 46 -3.23 14.86 0.86
CA LEU A 46 -1.86 14.61 0.43
C LEU A 46 -1.80 13.76 -0.85
N ALA A 47 -2.68 12.76 -0.98
CA ALA A 47 -2.73 11.94 -2.20
C ALA A 47 -3.04 12.79 -3.44
N VAL A 48 -3.98 13.71 -3.36
CA VAL A 48 -4.30 14.67 -4.44
C VAL A 48 -3.09 15.57 -4.73
N ASP A 49 -2.51 16.19 -3.70
CA ASP A 49 -1.36 17.08 -3.86
C ASP A 49 -0.12 16.36 -4.44
N LEU A 50 0.05 15.07 -4.15
CA LEU A 50 1.13 14.25 -4.72
C LEU A 50 0.94 13.98 -6.20
N VAL A 51 -0.29 13.77 -6.67
CA VAL A 51 -0.60 13.64 -8.09
C VAL A 51 -0.26 14.94 -8.82
N ASP A 52 -0.65 16.09 -8.27
CA ASP A 52 -0.31 17.40 -8.81
C ASP A 52 1.20 17.66 -8.81
N ALA A 53 1.93 17.08 -7.85
CA ALA A 53 3.40 17.14 -7.78
C ALA A 53 4.09 16.16 -8.73
N GLY A 54 3.34 15.33 -9.47
CA GLY A 54 3.83 14.43 -10.49
C GLY A 54 4.04 12.99 -10.03
N ALA A 55 3.36 12.51 -8.98
CA ALA A 55 3.30 11.09 -8.67
C ALA A 55 2.46 10.35 -9.72
N ASP A 56 2.96 9.20 -10.21
CA ASP A 56 2.25 8.34 -11.16
C ASP A 56 1.47 7.22 -10.46
N LEU A 57 1.80 6.95 -9.20
CA LEU A 57 1.20 5.92 -8.35
C LEU A 57 1.18 6.40 -6.91
N ILE A 58 0.07 6.21 -6.23
CA ILE A 58 -0.02 6.41 -4.79
C ILE A 58 0.05 5.06 -4.09
N GLN A 59 0.87 4.94 -3.06
CA GLN A 59 0.99 3.74 -2.25
C GLN A 59 0.50 3.98 -0.84
N THR A 60 -0.29 3.06 -0.29
CA THR A 60 -0.70 3.10 1.11
C THR A 60 0.28 2.33 2.00
N GLU A 61 0.25 2.61 3.29
CA GLU A 61 0.95 1.84 4.32
C GLU A 61 0.08 1.72 5.59
N GLY A 62 0.59 1.03 6.62
CA GLY A 62 -0.10 0.94 7.91
C GLY A 62 0.07 -0.37 8.64
N GLY A 63 0.28 -1.48 7.92
CA GLY A 63 0.40 -2.78 8.55
C GLY A 63 1.60 -2.97 9.49
N THR A 64 2.58 -2.08 9.45
CA THR A 64 3.73 -2.12 10.37
C THR A 64 3.41 -1.62 11.78
N SER A 65 2.45 -0.71 11.90
CA SER A 65 1.98 -0.19 13.19
C SER A 65 0.79 -0.95 13.76
N ALA A 66 0.10 -1.74 12.93
CA ALA A 66 -1.00 -2.57 13.40
C ALA A 66 -0.51 -3.72 14.29
N ARG A 67 -1.15 -3.87 15.44
CA ARG A 67 -0.90 -4.95 16.40
C ARG A 67 -2.15 -5.79 16.52
N PRO A 68 -2.26 -6.90 15.74
CA PRO A 68 -3.44 -7.76 15.81
C PRO A 68 -3.59 -8.40 17.20
N PHE A 69 -4.82 -8.45 17.70
CA PHE A 69 -5.16 -9.10 18.96
C PHE A 69 -5.47 -10.59 18.75
N SER A 70 -5.91 -10.95 17.53
CA SER A 70 -6.42 -12.26 17.20
C SER A 70 -5.37 -13.10 16.47
N ALA A 71 -5.52 -14.41 16.57
CA ALA A 71 -4.75 -15.36 15.76
C ALA A 71 -5.47 -15.67 14.42
N GLY A 72 -4.78 -16.34 13.51
CA GLY A 72 -5.33 -16.82 12.25
C GLY A 72 -5.82 -15.72 11.32
N SER A 73 -6.87 -16.00 10.55
CA SER A 73 -7.39 -15.09 9.52
C SER A 73 -7.87 -13.76 10.09
N LEU A 74 -8.45 -13.76 11.30
CA LEU A 74 -8.89 -12.53 11.94
C LEU A 74 -7.71 -11.59 12.22
N GLY A 75 -6.62 -12.11 12.79
CA GLY A 75 -5.40 -11.33 13.01
C GLY A 75 -4.77 -10.80 11.72
N LEU A 76 -4.87 -11.55 10.60
CA LEU A 76 -4.42 -11.07 9.30
C LEU A 76 -5.27 -9.89 8.79
N ILE A 77 -6.57 -9.91 9.02
CA ILE A 77 -7.49 -8.82 8.67
C ILE A 77 -7.22 -7.60 9.56
N GLU A 78 -7.12 -7.79 10.88
CA GLU A 78 -6.77 -6.72 11.82
C GLU A 78 -5.46 -6.02 11.44
N LYS A 79 -4.45 -6.79 11.03
CA LYS A 79 -3.16 -6.26 10.59
C LYS A 79 -3.27 -5.42 9.32
N ALA A 80 -4.12 -5.80 8.40
CA ALA A 80 -4.31 -5.10 7.14
C ALA A 80 -5.29 -3.92 7.23
N ALA A 81 -6.10 -3.85 8.28
CA ALA A 81 -7.18 -2.86 8.39
C ALA A 81 -6.76 -1.41 8.14
N PRO A 82 -5.62 -0.89 8.67
CA PRO A 82 -5.23 0.49 8.40
C PRO A 82 -4.95 0.76 6.92
N THR A 83 -4.22 -0.13 6.24
CA THR A 83 -3.90 0.04 4.83
C THR A 83 -5.10 -0.18 3.92
N LEU A 84 -6.05 -1.06 4.30
CA LEU A 84 -7.32 -1.25 3.58
C LEU A 84 -8.21 0.00 3.68
N ALA A 85 -8.30 0.60 4.85
CA ALA A 85 -9.02 1.85 5.05
C ALA A 85 -8.42 2.99 4.22
N ALA A 86 -7.09 3.15 4.26
CA ALA A 86 -6.39 4.13 3.45
C ALA A 86 -6.58 3.89 1.94
N ALA A 87 -6.52 2.62 1.48
CA ALA A 87 -6.76 2.29 0.09
C ALA A 87 -8.19 2.68 -0.35
N HIS A 88 -9.18 2.45 0.50
CA HIS A 88 -10.57 2.83 0.22
C HIS A 88 -10.75 4.35 0.08
N SER A 89 -10.28 5.09 1.06
CA SER A 89 -10.39 6.55 1.07
C SER A 89 -9.60 7.21 -0.08
N ILE A 90 -8.33 6.85 -0.23
CA ILE A 90 -7.45 7.44 -1.25
C ILE A 90 -7.91 7.07 -2.66
N SER A 91 -8.39 5.84 -2.91
CA SER A 91 -8.92 5.47 -4.22
C SER A 91 -10.15 6.26 -4.63
N GLY A 92 -10.89 6.82 -3.68
CA GLY A 92 -12.04 7.66 -3.94
C GLY A 92 -11.70 9.08 -4.44
N VAL A 93 -10.47 9.54 -4.23
CA VAL A 93 -10.02 10.90 -4.55
C VAL A 93 -8.85 10.95 -5.52
N SER A 94 -8.13 9.84 -5.71
CA SER A 94 -6.93 9.77 -6.56
C SER A 94 -7.28 9.55 -8.03
N GLU A 95 -6.69 10.36 -8.92
CA GLU A 95 -6.79 10.19 -10.37
C GLU A 95 -5.77 9.18 -10.94
N VAL A 96 -4.79 8.77 -10.13
CA VAL A 96 -3.79 7.78 -10.50
C VAL A 96 -4.00 6.45 -9.77
N PRO A 97 -3.45 5.33 -10.26
CA PRO A 97 -3.60 4.04 -9.60
C PRO A 97 -3.12 4.05 -8.14
N VAL A 98 -3.88 3.41 -7.27
CA VAL A 98 -3.54 3.22 -5.85
C VAL A 98 -3.02 1.81 -5.62
N LEU A 99 -1.82 1.70 -5.07
CA LEU A 99 -1.19 0.45 -4.67
C LEU A 99 -1.40 0.24 -3.17
N CYS A 100 -2.21 -0.74 -2.80
CA CYS A 100 -2.40 -1.10 -1.39
C CYS A 100 -1.22 -1.94 -0.90
N ALA A 101 -0.50 -1.46 0.10
CA ALA A 101 0.68 -2.13 0.62
C ALA A 101 0.75 -2.13 2.15
N SER A 102 1.65 -2.98 2.68
CA SER A 102 1.90 -3.15 4.12
C SER A 102 0.87 -4.02 4.84
N GLY A 103 1.33 -5.12 5.40
CA GLY A 103 0.52 -6.02 6.24
C GLY A 103 -0.44 -6.95 5.49
N LEU A 104 -0.39 -6.98 4.17
CA LEU A 104 -1.25 -7.83 3.34
C LEU A 104 -0.84 -9.31 3.37
N SER A 105 -1.82 -10.16 3.13
CA SER A 105 -1.73 -11.62 3.02
C SER A 105 -2.68 -12.14 1.95
N ALA A 106 -2.63 -13.42 1.59
CA ALA A 106 -3.57 -14.03 0.65
C ALA A 106 -5.04 -13.87 1.09
N VAL A 107 -5.31 -13.73 2.40
CA VAL A 107 -6.66 -13.47 2.93
C VAL A 107 -7.12 -12.04 2.63
N THR A 108 -6.22 -11.07 2.68
CA THR A 108 -6.56 -9.64 2.61
C THR A 108 -6.31 -8.98 1.26
N VAL A 109 -5.58 -9.65 0.35
CA VAL A 109 -5.37 -9.19 -1.03
C VAL A 109 -6.68 -8.97 -1.79
N PRO A 110 -7.67 -9.89 -1.76
CA PRO A 110 -8.99 -9.63 -2.37
C PRO A 110 -9.70 -8.42 -1.77
N MET A 111 -9.53 -8.19 -0.46
CA MET A 111 -10.12 -7.04 0.22
C MET A 111 -9.50 -5.71 -0.24
N ALA A 112 -8.20 -5.70 -0.53
CA ALA A 112 -7.53 -4.52 -1.06
C ALA A 112 -8.09 -4.11 -2.44
N ILE A 113 -8.32 -5.07 -3.32
CA ILE A 113 -8.96 -4.83 -4.63
C ILE A 113 -10.40 -4.35 -4.45
N ALA A 114 -11.17 -4.98 -3.55
CA ALA A 114 -12.54 -4.56 -3.24
C ALA A 114 -12.59 -3.15 -2.61
N ALA A 115 -11.54 -2.73 -1.91
CA ALA A 115 -11.38 -1.38 -1.38
C ALA A 115 -11.01 -0.32 -2.46
N GLY A 116 -10.81 -0.70 -3.71
CA GLY A 116 -10.52 0.21 -4.82
C GLY A 116 -9.06 0.25 -5.26
N ALA A 117 -8.17 -0.54 -4.63
CA ALA A 117 -6.78 -0.58 -5.05
C ALA A 117 -6.63 -1.19 -6.46
N SER A 118 -5.77 -0.58 -7.28
CA SER A 118 -5.41 -1.08 -8.61
C SER A 118 -4.39 -2.21 -8.56
N GLY A 119 -3.73 -2.39 -7.42
CA GLY A 119 -2.74 -3.43 -7.20
C GLY A 119 -2.34 -3.54 -5.73
N VAL A 120 -1.47 -4.51 -5.43
CA VAL A 120 -1.01 -4.77 -4.07
C VAL A 120 0.51 -4.90 -3.98
N GLY A 121 1.07 -4.38 -2.89
CA GLY A 121 2.47 -4.51 -2.54
C GLY A 121 2.66 -5.43 -1.33
N VAL A 122 3.39 -6.53 -1.49
CA VAL A 122 3.69 -7.48 -0.41
C VAL A 122 5.20 -7.64 -0.28
N GLY A 123 5.74 -7.24 0.84
CA GLY A 123 7.18 -7.32 1.13
C GLY A 123 7.49 -8.36 2.20
N SER A 124 7.30 -8.02 3.46
CA SER A 124 7.77 -8.80 4.61
C SER A 124 7.16 -10.21 4.71
N ALA A 125 5.97 -10.45 4.18
CA ALA A 125 5.36 -11.77 4.16
C ALA A 125 6.13 -12.75 3.25
N VAL A 126 6.90 -12.24 2.31
CA VAL A 126 7.78 -13.03 1.41
C VAL A 126 9.22 -12.96 1.91
N ASN A 127 9.77 -11.74 2.08
CA ASN A 127 11.20 -11.52 2.33
C ASN A 127 11.70 -12.02 3.69
N ARG A 128 10.80 -12.38 4.62
CA ARG A 128 11.16 -13.00 5.91
C ARG A 128 11.25 -14.54 5.85
N LEU A 129 10.83 -15.11 4.73
CA LEU A 129 10.99 -16.53 4.49
C LEU A 129 12.44 -16.77 4.04
N ASP A 130 13.16 -17.60 4.77
CA ASP A 130 14.55 -17.94 4.46
C ASP A 130 14.61 -19.23 3.60
N ASP A 131 13.67 -19.33 2.65
CA ASP A 131 13.50 -20.48 1.76
C ASP A 131 12.85 -20.06 0.45
N GLU A 132 13.54 -20.30 -0.67
CA GLU A 132 13.10 -19.88 -2.00
C GLU A 132 11.78 -20.56 -2.42
N LEU A 133 11.60 -21.84 -2.11
CA LEU A 133 10.38 -22.57 -2.47
C LEU A 133 9.18 -22.03 -1.69
N ALA A 134 9.38 -21.71 -0.41
CA ALA A 134 8.36 -21.07 0.41
C ALA A 134 8.00 -19.67 -0.13
N MET A 135 8.99 -18.87 -0.55
CA MET A 135 8.74 -17.56 -1.18
C MET A 135 7.91 -17.71 -2.45
N VAL A 136 8.28 -18.63 -3.33
CA VAL A 136 7.53 -18.91 -4.58
C VAL A 136 6.11 -19.36 -4.27
N ALA A 137 5.91 -20.25 -3.30
CA ALA A 137 4.58 -20.72 -2.91
C ALA A 137 3.70 -19.59 -2.39
N VAL A 138 4.25 -18.71 -1.55
CA VAL A 138 3.50 -17.52 -1.04
C VAL A 138 3.14 -16.57 -2.17
N VAL A 139 4.06 -16.25 -3.07
CA VAL A 139 3.80 -15.36 -4.21
C VAL A 139 2.72 -15.95 -5.14
N ARG A 140 2.75 -17.27 -5.40
CA ARG A 140 1.69 -17.94 -6.16
C ARG A 140 0.34 -17.85 -5.48
N GLY A 141 0.27 -18.12 -4.17
CA GLY A 141 -0.99 -17.99 -3.41
C GLY A 141 -1.54 -16.56 -3.41
N LEU A 142 -0.68 -15.55 -3.33
CA LEU A 142 -1.08 -14.13 -3.46
C LEU A 142 -1.64 -13.83 -4.86
N ARG A 143 -1.00 -14.34 -5.92
CA ARG A 143 -1.46 -14.18 -7.30
C ARG A 143 -2.81 -14.88 -7.54
N GLU A 144 -2.97 -16.08 -7.03
CA GLU A 144 -4.23 -16.83 -7.11
C GLU A 144 -5.37 -16.10 -6.39
N ALA A 145 -5.08 -15.52 -5.21
CA ALA A 145 -6.05 -14.71 -4.47
C ALA A 145 -6.46 -13.44 -5.24
N LEU A 146 -5.56 -12.82 -6.00
CA LEU A 146 -5.87 -11.69 -6.88
C LEU A 146 -6.78 -12.10 -8.05
N THR A 147 -6.46 -13.21 -8.72
CA THR A 147 -7.22 -13.67 -9.89
C THR A 147 -8.59 -14.23 -9.54
N GLY A 148 -8.72 -14.88 -8.38
CA GLY A 148 -10.00 -15.37 -7.86
C GLY A 148 -10.95 -14.25 -7.43
N SER A 149 -10.45 -13.03 -7.26
CA SER A 149 -11.26 -11.85 -6.87
C SER A 149 -11.88 -11.12 -8.07
N VAL A 150 -11.46 -11.43 -9.30
CA VAL A 150 -12.08 -10.88 -10.51
C VAL A 150 -13.31 -11.72 -10.80
N PRO A 151 -14.54 -11.17 -10.64
CA PRO A 151 -15.73 -11.89 -11.09
C PRO A 151 -15.57 -12.15 -12.58
N ALA A 152 -15.77 -13.40 -12.99
CA ALA A 152 -15.81 -13.74 -14.41
C ALA A 152 -16.82 -12.77 -15.07
N ARG A 153 -16.32 -11.94 -16.00
CA ARG A 153 -17.22 -11.10 -16.80
C ARG A 153 -18.10 -12.05 -17.59
N VAL A 154 -19.37 -12.14 -17.19
CA VAL A 154 -20.44 -12.78 -17.95
C VAL A 154 -20.76 -11.92 -19.17
#